data_3554084282551e139c04ddaccf68aa33
#
_entry.id   3554084282551e139c04ddaccf68aa33
#
_cell.length_a   1.000
_cell.length_b   1.000
_cell.length_c   1.000
_cell.angle_alpha   90.00
_cell.angle_beta   90.00
_cell.angle_gamma   90.00
#
_symmetry.space_group_name_H-M   'P 1'
#
loop_
_entity.id
_entity.type
_entity.pdbx_description
1 polymer ?
#
loop_
_entity_poly.entity_id
_entity_poly.type
_entity_poly.pdbx_seq_one_letter_code
_entity_poly.pdbx_strand_id
1 'polypeptide(L)'
;LMIKSVGIDIFSRNRMMFLKNNQHDPFLMKSFTEKERKESSEKGKLTYLTGRFSAKEAVYKCIGGLIYLDFKPGEIEIINNDKGMPIVTLYGETLNAAKSLGNYNIHVSISYESDTAISFAILEVEEK
;
A
#
# COMPACT_ATOMS: atom_id res chain seq x y z
N LEU A 1 -16.16 -11.22 12.30
CA LEU A 1 -14.92 -10.53 11.96
C LEU A 1 -14.32 -9.88 13.20
N MET A 2 -13.04 -9.92 13.32
CA MET A 2 -12.32 -9.31 14.44
C MET A 2 -11.16 -8.49 13.88
N ILE A 3 -10.99 -7.27 14.40
CA ILE A 3 -9.84 -6.45 14.07
C ILE A 3 -8.63 -7.05 14.77
N LYS A 4 -7.64 -7.46 13.99
CA LYS A 4 -6.40 -8.07 14.53
C LYS A 4 -5.29 -7.04 14.69
N SER A 5 -5.22 -6.06 13.80
CA SER A 5 -4.18 -5.05 13.87
C SER A 5 -4.55 -3.82 13.07
N VAL A 6 -3.84 -2.74 13.35
CA VAL A 6 -3.94 -1.49 12.60
C VAL A 6 -2.52 -1.08 12.21
N GLY A 7 -2.43 -0.30 11.15
CA GLY A 7 -1.16 0.25 10.71
C GLY A 7 -1.35 1.70 10.29
N ILE A 8 -0.38 2.51 10.59
CA ILE A 8 -0.38 3.92 10.19
C ILE A 8 0.99 4.26 9.64
N ASP A 9 1.02 5.11 8.62
CA ASP A 9 2.25 5.57 8.04
C ASP A 9 2.12 7.01 7.58
N ILE A 10 3.20 7.75 7.67
CA ILE A 10 3.30 9.11 7.17
C ILE A 10 4.51 9.20 6.24
N PHE A 11 4.34 9.82 5.08
CA PHE A 11 5.36 9.82 4.05
C PHE A 11 5.39 11.14 3.31
N SER A 12 6.59 11.70 3.14
CA SER A 12 6.77 12.97 2.45
C SER A 12 6.96 12.76 0.95
N ARG A 13 6.28 13.56 0.14
CA ARG A 13 6.44 13.57 -1.32
C ARG A 13 7.88 13.87 -1.72
N ASN A 14 8.62 14.63 -0.90
CA ASN A 14 10.02 14.94 -1.19
C ASN A 14 10.87 13.69 -1.36
N ARG A 15 10.52 12.60 -0.69
CA ARG A 15 11.23 11.34 -0.81
C ARG A 15 10.99 10.64 -2.16
N MET A 16 10.00 11.09 -2.92
CA MET A 16 9.68 10.57 -4.25
C MET A 16 10.14 11.47 -5.39
N MET A 17 10.75 12.62 -5.07
CA MET A 17 11.12 13.61 -6.09
C MET A 17 12.12 13.07 -7.11
N PHE A 18 12.96 12.11 -6.73
CA PHE A 18 13.91 11.49 -7.66
C PHE A 18 13.22 10.76 -8.81
N LEU A 19 11.92 10.47 -8.70
CA LEU A 19 11.14 9.81 -9.74
C LEU A 19 10.52 10.79 -10.74
N LYS A 20 10.66 12.09 -10.53
CA LYS A 20 9.95 13.10 -11.30
C LYS A 20 10.11 12.94 -12.82
N ASN A 21 11.31 12.66 -13.28
CA ASN A 21 11.62 12.52 -14.71
C ASN A 21 12.20 11.15 -15.05
N ASN A 22 12.00 10.15 -14.19
CA ASN A 22 12.59 8.84 -14.35
C ASN A 22 11.52 7.75 -14.31
N GLN A 23 11.01 7.39 -15.50
CA GLN A 23 9.93 6.41 -15.63
C GLN A 23 10.39 4.96 -15.48
N HIS A 24 11.70 4.73 -15.52
CA HIS A 24 12.27 3.38 -15.48
C HIS A 24 13.19 3.16 -14.28
N ASP A 25 13.06 4.00 -13.25
CA ASP A 25 13.84 3.82 -12.04
C ASP A 25 13.57 2.42 -11.44
N PRO A 26 14.63 1.69 -11.07
CA PRO A 26 14.46 0.37 -10.46
C PRO A 26 13.56 0.35 -9.24
N PHE A 27 13.59 1.40 -8.42
CA PHE A 27 12.71 1.52 -7.27
C PHE A 27 11.24 1.50 -7.71
N LEU A 28 10.90 2.29 -8.75
CA LEU A 28 9.55 2.36 -9.27
C LEU A 28 9.08 0.99 -9.77
N MET A 29 9.94 0.31 -10.54
CA MET A 29 9.60 -0.99 -11.13
C MET A 29 9.45 -2.07 -10.05
N LYS A 30 10.24 -2.01 -8.99
CA LYS A 30 10.21 -3.00 -7.92
C LYS A 30 9.08 -2.76 -6.93
N SER A 31 8.75 -1.51 -6.67
CA SER A 31 7.85 -1.12 -5.57
C SER A 31 6.40 -0.96 -5.97
N PHE A 32 6.13 -0.80 -7.27
CA PHE A 32 4.76 -0.57 -7.76
C PHE A 32 4.43 -1.55 -8.87
N THR A 33 3.21 -2.08 -8.85
CA THR A 33 2.77 -3.00 -9.88
C THR A 33 2.53 -2.26 -11.19
N GLU A 34 2.42 -3.01 -12.28
CA GLU A 34 2.12 -2.42 -13.58
C GLU A 34 0.82 -1.62 -13.55
N LYS A 35 -0.21 -2.14 -12.89
CA LYS A 35 -1.48 -1.45 -12.75
C LYS A 35 -1.34 -0.12 -11.99
N GLU A 36 -0.55 -0.11 -10.93
CA GLU A 36 -0.29 1.12 -10.18
C GLU A 36 0.49 2.12 -11.01
N ARG A 37 1.50 1.68 -11.75
CA ARG A 37 2.27 2.58 -12.60
C ARG A 37 1.39 3.20 -13.69
N LYS A 38 0.50 2.41 -14.28
CA LYS A 38 -0.45 2.90 -15.27
C LYS A 38 -1.42 3.91 -14.65
N GLU A 39 -1.99 3.59 -13.50
CA GLU A 39 -2.91 4.50 -12.81
C GLU A 39 -2.20 5.81 -12.43
N SER A 40 -0.93 5.75 -12.01
CA SER A 40 -0.17 6.94 -11.63
C SER A 40 0.03 7.90 -12.79
N SER A 41 0.14 7.40 -14.02
CA SER A 41 0.33 8.25 -15.20
C SER A 41 -0.92 9.04 -15.55
N GLU A 42 -2.09 8.61 -15.09
CA GLU A 42 -3.37 9.26 -15.33
C GLU A 42 -3.74 10.26 -14.22
N LYS A 43 -3.02 10.21 -13.11
CA LYS A 43 -3.26 11.05 -11.93
C LYS A 43 -1.95 11.74 -11.57
N GLY A 44 -1.95 12.80 -10.82
CA GLY A 44 -0.70 13.48 -10.44
C GLY A 44 0.34 12.50 -9.92
N LYS A 45 1.34 12.18 -10.76
CA LYS A 45 2.26 11.05 -10.55
C LYS A 45 2.91 11.00 -9.17
N LEU A 46 3.57 12.10 -8.77
CA LEU A 46 4.31 12.09 -7.50
C LEU A 46 3.39 12.00 -6.29
N THR A 47 2.28 12.70 -6.31
CA THR A 47 1.29 12.66 -5.24
C THR A 47 0.68 11.27 -5.14
N TYR A 48 0.32 10.68 -6.28
CA TYR A 48 -0.22 9.32 -6.32
C TYR A 48 0.76 8.32 -5.73
N LEU A 49 2.02 8.33 -6.19
CA LEU A 49 3.03 7.39 -5.72
C LEU A 49 3.31 7.56 -4.23
N THR A 50 3.34 8.81 -3.76
CA THR A 50 3.54 9.11 -2.34
C THR A 50 2.46 8.47 -1.49
N GLY A 51 1.21 8.65 -1.85
CA GLY A 51 0.08 8.07 -1.12
C GLY A 51 0.06 6.56 -1.19
N ARG A 52 0.35 5.99 -2.36
CA ARG A 52 0.38 4.53 -2.53
C ARG A 52 1.49 3.90 -1.70
N PHE A 53 2.68 4.52 -1.67
CA PHE A 53 3.78 3.98 -0.89
C PHE A 53 3.47 4.03 0.60
N SER A 54 2.92 5.14 1.09
CA SER A 54 2.47 5.27 2.47
C SER A 54 1.44 4.18 2.82
N ALA A 55 0.48 3.95 1.94
CA ALA A 55 -0.56 2.93 2.15
C ALA A 55 0.03 1.52 2.19
N LYS A 56 1.02 1.23 1.33
CA LYS A 56 1.72 -0.06 1.34
C LYS A 56 2.42 -0.31 2.67
N GLU A 57 3.07 0.71 3.23
CA GLU A 57 3.71 0.60 4.53
C GLU A 57 2.69 0.41 5.65
N ALA A 58 1.56 1.11 5.60
CA ALA A 58 0.51 0.94 6.60
C ALA A 58 -0.06 -0.49 6.58
N VAL A 59 -0.31 -1.03 5.38
CA VAL A 59 -0.76 -2.43 5.22
C VAL A 59 0.29 -3.40 5.73
N TYR A 60 1.55 -3.17 5.36
CA TYR A 60 2.65 -4.02 5.83
C TYR A 60 2.70 -4.06 7.36
N LYS A 61 2.54 -2.91 8.03
CA LYS A 61 2.56 -2.85 9.50
C LYS A 61 1.45 -3.68 10.12
N CYS A 62 0.28 -3.77 9.47
CA CYS A 62 -0.81 -4.62 9.96
C CYS A 62 -0.41 -6.09 9.99
N ILE A 63 0.23 -6.57 8.92
CA ILE A 63 0.59 -7.98 8.77
C ILE A 63 1.89 -8.28 9.54
N GLY A 64 2.90 -7.43 9.34
CA GLY A 64 4.23 -7.60 9.93
C GLY A 64 4.25 -7.49 11.44
N GLY A 65 3.24 -6.87 12.03
CA GLY A 65 3.10 -6.81 13.49
C GLY A 65 2.61 -8.13 14.10
N LEU A 66 2.03 -9.02 13.29
CA LEU A 66 1.47 -10.29 13.74
C LEU A 66 2.32 -11.49 13.35
N ILE A 67 3.06 -11.38 12.25
CA ILE A 67 3.86 -12.48 11.71
C ILE A 67 5.12 -11.87 11.06
N TYR A 68 6.25 -12.56 11.19
CA TYR A 68 7.49 -12.08 10.57
C TYR A 68 7.34 -12.01 9.05
N LEU A 69 7.67 -10.86 8.48
CA LEU A 69 7.51 -10.61 7.06
C LEU A 69 8.41 -9.44 6.64
N ASP A 70 9.18 -9.62 5.59
CA ASP A 70 9.94 -8.52 5.00
C ASP A 70 9.02 -7.61 4.20
N PHE A 71 9.30 -6.31 4.21
CA PHE A 71 8.53 -5.36 3.44
C PHE A 71 8.83 -5.48 1.95
N LYS A 72 7.85 -5.92 1.18
CA LYS A 72 7.93 -6.03 -0.27
C LYS A 72 6.78 -5.24 -0.89
N PRO A 73 6.98 -3.94 -1.12
CA PRO A 73 5.88 -3.09 -1.58
C PRO A 73 5.27 -3.52 -2.92
N GLY A 74 6.05 -4.15 -3.78
CA GLY A 74 5.52 -4.69 -5.04
C GLY A 74 4.52 -5.83 -4.86
N GLU A 75 4.44 -6.42 -3.68
CA GLU A 75 3.47 -7.46 -3.36
C GLU A 75 2.18 -6.90 -2.74
N ILE A 76 2.09 -5.60 -2.56
CA ILE A 76 0.92 -4.93 -1.99
C ILE A 76 0.39 -3.95 -3.03
N GLU A 77 -0.62 -4.35 -3.79
CA GLU A 77 -1.19 -3.50 -4.82
C GLU A 77 -2.38 -2.73 -4.28
N ILE A 78 -2.42 -1.43 -4.53
CA ILE A 78 -3.51 -0.57 -4.08
C ILE A 78 -4.03 0.23 -5.26
N ILE A 79 -5.21 -0.14 -5.74
CA ILE A 79 -5.86 0.44 -6.92
C ILE A 79 -7.23 0.94 -6.52
N ASN A 80 -7.62 2.10 -7.03
CA ASN A 80 -8.95 2.62 -6.75
C ASN A 80 -10.01 1.83 -7.53
N ASN A 81 -11.13 1.55 -6.86
CA ASN A 81 -12.30 1.01 -7.55
C ASN A 81 -13.04 2.14 -8.30
N ASP A 82 -14.17 1.83 -8.91
CA ASP A 82 -14.95 2.78 -9.70
C ASP A 82 -15.45 3.98 -8.89
N LYS A 83 -15.54 3.84 -7.58
CA LYS A 83 -15.98 4.92 -6.68
C LYS A 83 -14.80 5.71 -6.09
N GLY A 84 -13.57 5.39 -6.51
CA GLY A 84 -12.38 6.07 -6.01
C GLY A 84 -11.88 5.52 -4.68
N MET A 85 -12.42 4.40 -4.20
CA MET A 85 -11.97 3.78 -2.96
C MET A 85 -10.76 2.90 -3.22
N PRO A 86 -9.67 3.04 -2.42
CA PRO A 86 -8.51 2.17 -2.59
C PRO A 86 -8.81 0.74 -2.16
N ILE A 87 -8.46 -0.21 -3.03
CA ILE A 87 -8.65 -1.64 -2.79
C ILE A 87 -7.29 -2.31 -2.77
N VAL A 88 -7.04 -3.10 -1.73
CA VAL A 88 -5.77 -3.79 -1.53
C VAL A 88 -5.84 -5.20 -2.11
N THR A 89 -4.84 -5.55 -2.92
CA THR A 89 -4.63 -6.92 -3.40
C THR A 89 -3.22 -7.33 -3.04
N LEU A 90 -3.08 -8.48 -2.43
CA LEU A 90 -1.79 -9.00 -2.00
C LEU A 90 -1.29 -10.10 -2.94
N TYR A 91 0.04 -10.22 -3.04
CA TYR A 91 0.70 -11.22 -3.87
C TYR A 91 1.87 -11.84 -3.10
N GLY A 92 2.34 -12.99 -3.57
CA GLY A 92 3.58 -13.61 -3.12
C GLY A 92 3.62 -13.96 -1.63
N GLU A 93 4.75 -13.71 -1.01
CA GLU A 93 4.95 -14.02 0.40
C GLU A 93 4.03 -13.21 1.31
N THR A 94 3.75 -11.97 0.91
CA THR A 94 2.84 -11.10 1.67
C THR A 94 1.42 -11.69 1.68
N LEU A 95 0.96 -12.20 0.55
CA LEU A 95 -0.32 -12.89 0.47
C LEU A 95 -0.33 -14.14 1.35
N ASN A 96 0.72 -14.95 1.27
CA ASN A 96 0.81 -16.16 2.07
C ASN A 96 0.78 -15.86 3.57
N ALA A 97 1.47 -14.81 3.99
CA ALA A 97 1.45 -14.37 5.39
C ALA A 97 0.04 -13.97 5.83
N ALA A 98 -0.66 -13.18 5.02
CA ALA A 98 -2.02 -12.77 5.34
C ALA A 98 -2.98 -13.96 5.42
N LYS A 99 -2.89 -14.89 4.46
CA LYS A 99 -3.72 -16.10 4.46
C LYS A 99 -3.47 -16.99 5.68
N SER A 100 -2.25 -17.00 6.19
CA SER A 100 -1.93 -17.81 7.37
C SER A 100 -2.67 -17.32 8.63
N LEU A 101 -3.15 -16.09 8.61
CA LEU A 101 -3.91 -15.52 9.72
C LEU A 101 -5.41 -15.88 9.68
N GLY A 102 -5.89 -16.37 8.54
CA GLY A 102 -7.28 -16.74 8.32
C GLY A 102 -7.88 -16.02 7.11
N ASN A 103 -9.20 -15.99 7.02
CA ASN A 103 -9.89 -15.19 6.01
C ASN A 103 -9.79 -13.73 6.41
N TYR A 104 -9.05 -12.96 5.64
CA TYR A 104 -8.74 -11.58 6.01
C TYR A 104 -9.44 -10.57 5.10
N ASN A 105 -9.67 -9.38 5.66
CA ASN A 105 -10.04 -8.18 4.91
C ASN A 105 -9.11 -7.07 5.34
N ILE A 106 -8.63 -6.29 4.37
CA ILE A 106 -7.78 -5.13 4.64
C ILE A 106 -8.49 -3.89 4.13
N HIS A 107 -8.63 -2.91 5.01
CA HIS A 107 -9.20 -1.61 4.69
C HIS A 107 -8.10 -0.58 4.78
N VAL A 108 -8.05 0.34 3.83
CA VAL A 108 -7.02 1.38 3.82
C VAL A 108 -7.65 2.72 3.49
N SER A 109 -7.14 3.76 4.12
CA SER A 109 -7.51 5.14 3.83
C SER A 109 -6.25 5.97 3.67
N ILE A 110 -6.27 6.91 2.74
CA ILE A 110 -5.12 7.75 2.42
C ILE A 110 -5.58 9.21 2.46
N SER A 111 -4.84 10.04 3.17
CA SER A 111 -5.09 11.47 3.22
C SER A 111 -3.82 12.23 2.89
N TYR A 112 -4.00 13.44 2.40
CA TYR A 112 -2.89 14.31 2.01
C TYR A 112 -3.04 15.66 2.67
N GLU A 113 -1.90 16.20 3.10
CA GLU A 113 -1.81 17.60 3.54
C GLU A 113 -0.49 18.16 3.04
N SER A 114 -0.55 19.21 2.21
CA SER A 114 0.65 19.75 1.54
C SER A 114 1.40 18.64 0.81
N ASP A 115 2.66 18.41 1.18
CA ASP A 115 3.54 17.43 0.54
C ASP A 115 3.57 16.10 1.28
N THR A 116 2.64 15.88 2.18
CA THR A 116 2.66 14.72 3.06
C THR A 116 1.43 13.84 2.82
N ALA A 117 1.65 12.54 2.72
CA ALA A 117 0.57 11.56 2.72
C ALA A 117 0.57 10.84 4.08
N ILE A 118 -0.63 10.59 4.60
CA ILE A 118 -0.81 9.76 5.78
C ILE A 118 -1.77 8.65 5.39
N SER A 119 -1.47 7.43 5.82
CA SER A 119 -2.29 6.27 5.52
C SER A 119 -2.60 5.49 6.77
N PHE A 120 -3.81 4.95 6.81
CA PHE A 120 -4.27 4.11 7.91
C PHE A 120 -4.83 2.83 7.33
N ALA A 121 -4.41 1.70 7.90
CA ALA A 121 -4.87 0.38 7.47
C ALA A 121 -5.44 -0.39 8.65
N ILE A 122 -6.47 -1.18 8.38
CA ILE A 122 -7.10 -2.06 9.35
C ILE A 122 -7.09 -3.47 8.76
N LEU A 123 -6.63 -4.42 9.54
CA LEU A 123 -6.69 -5.84 9.18
C LEU A 123 -7.76 -6.51 10.04
N GLU A 124 -8.78 -7.03 9.39
CA GLU A 124 -9.80 -7.86 10.01
C GLU A 124 -9.59 -9.31 9.61
N VAL A 125 -9.86 -10.21 10.51
CA VAL A 125 -9.78 -11.64 10.23
C VAL A 125 -11.06 -12.30 10.72
N GLU A 126 -11.62 -13.18 9.87
CA GLU A 126 -12.76 -13.99 10.26
C GLU A 126 -12.24 -15.16 11.09
N GLU A 127 -12.80 -15.33 12.27
CA GLU A 127 -12.42 -16.43 13.12
C GLU A 127 -13.11 -17.72 12.68
N LYS A 128 -12.36 -18.80 12.75
CA LYS A 128 -12.89 -20.14 12.45
C LYS A 128 -13.58 -20.74 13.65
#